data_2e6e139f6dcb35df0e716c55b697a1a5
#
_entry.id   2e6e139f6dcb35df0e716c55b697a1a5
#
_cell.length_a   1.000
_cell.length_b   1.000
_cell.length_c   1.000
_cell.angle_alpha   90.00
_cell.angle_beta   90.00
_cell.angle_gamma   90.00
#
_symmetry.space_group_name_H-M   'P 1'
#
loop_
_entity.id
_entity.type
_entity.pdbx_description
1 polymer ?
#
loop_
_entity_poly.entity_id
_entity_poly.type
_entity_poly.pdbx_seq_one_letter_code
_entity_poly.pdbx_strand_id
1 'polypeptide(L)'
;MMPSHTSMVHGLLKDSNPIPILSPSGVCCSAAHALEYCFLSVLSGHTNNAICGGSELFSPLLRSNIFEEEYKAISQIQSNPYIAFEKDFLRWMLSDGAGCALLSDMPSDGISLKIKWIEAVSYANELDVCMSQGLQNTASGEWTSWKAMRPVDWQTQSIFAIKQNIKLLAEYGVEKSVLHIANSCKKHQLNFA
;
A
#
# COMPACT_ATOMS: atom_id res chain seq x y z
N MET A 1 -4.01 -5.64 -12.67
CA MET A 1 -3.26 -5.28 -13.89
C MET A 1 -2.87 -6.56 -14.60
N MET A 2 -2.90 -6.59 -15.88
CA MET A 2 -2.49 -7.74 -16.70
C MET A 2 -1.51 -7.23 -17.78
N PRO A 3 -0.29 -7.74 -17.94
CA PRO A 3 0.36 -8.78 -17.12
C PRO A 3 0.65 -8.33 -15.70
N SER A 4 1.09 -9.27 -14.83
CA SER A 4 1.45 -8.93 -13.45
C SER A 4 2.72 -8.07 -13.40
N HIS A 5 2.85 -7.24 -12.37
CA HIS A 5 4.02 -6.37 -12.18
C HIS A 5 5.33 -7.17 -12.23
N THR A 6 5.43 -8.26 -11.48
CA THR A 6 6.64 -9.10 -11.43
C THR A 6 6.95 -9.74 -12.79
N SER A 7 5.93 -10.15 -13.57
CA SER A 7 6.16 -10.66 -14.93
C SER A 7 6.74 -9.60 -15.85
N MET A 8 6.29 -8.34 -15.73
CA MET A 8 6.84 -7.23 -16.52
C MET A 8 8.30 -6.97 -16.15
N VAL A 9 8.62 -6.95 -14.87
CA VAL A 9 10.00 -6.77 -14.38
C VAL A 9 10.89 -7.90 -14.86
N HIS A 10 10.46 -9.17 -14.70
CA HIS A 10 11.21 -10.33 -15.16
C HIS A 10 11.43 -10.29 -16.69
N GLY A 11 10.45 -9.87 -17.45
CA GLY A 11 10.57 -9.73 -18.90
C GLY A 11 11.62 -8.71 -19.39
N LEU A 12 12.07 -7.81 -18.53
CA LEU A 12 13.17 -6.88 -18.79
C LEU A 12 14.56 -7.53 -18.59
N LEU A 13 14.63 -8.64 -17.86
CA LEU A 13 15.84 -9.39 -17.58
C LEU A 13 16.07 -10.46 -18.67
N LYS A 14 16.43 -10.02 -19.85
CA LYS A 14 16.44 -10.84 -21.08
C LYS A 14 17.30 -12.11 -21.00
N ASP A 15 18.37 -12.09 -20.22
CA ASP A 15 19.31 -13.20 -20.09
C ASP A 15 19.05 -14.05 -18.84
N SER A 16 17.92 -13.83 -18.15
CA SER A 16 17.56 -14.61 -16.96
C SER A 16 16.90 -15.95 -17.33
N ASN A 17 17.13 -16.96 -16.49
CA ASN A 17 16.41 -18.22 -16.59
C ASN A 17 14.95 -18.04 -16.14
N PRO A 18 14.04 -18.98 -16.51
CA PRO A 18 12.72 -19.03 -15.88
C PRO A 18 12.82 -19.15 -14.37
N ILE A 19 12.10 -18.31 -13.65
CA ILE A 19 12.06 -18.25 -12.19
C ILE A 19 10.62 -18.26 -11.68
N PRO A 20 10.35 -18.81 -10.48
CA PRO A 20 9.08 -18.62 -9.81
C PRO A 20 8.84 -17.14 -9.51
N ILE A 21 7.63 -16.67 -9.77
CA ILE A 21 7.24 -15.29 -9.52
C ILE A 21 5.92 -15.21 -8.77
N LEU A 22 5.76 -14.17 -7.95
CA LEU A 22 4.51 -13.80 -7.29
C LEU A 22 4.33 -12.30 -7.35
N SER A 23 3.11 -11.84 -7.61
CA SER A 23 2.73 -10.43 -7.52
C SER A 23 1.59 -10.28 -6.52
N PRO A 24 1.88 -10.07 -5.24
CA PRO A 24 0.83 -9.83 -4.26
C PRO A 24 0.12 -8.50 -4.53
N SER A 25 -1.11 -8.40 -4.06
CA SER A 25 -1.91 -7.18 -4.08
C SER A 25 -2.34 -6.82 -2.67
N GLY A 26 -2.50 -5.56 -2.38
CA GLY A 26 -2.86 -5.07 -1.04
C GLY A 26 -2.63 -3.56 -0.93
N VAL A 27 -2.77 -2.86 -2.06
CA VAL A 27 -2.54 -1.41 -2.16
C VAL A 27 -1.17 -1.06 -1.57
N CYS A 28 -1.10 -0.21 -0.54
CA CYS A 28 0.17 0.21 0.09
C CYS A 28 0.93 -0.95 0.76
N CYS A 29 0.25 -2.03 1.14
CA CYS A 29 0.86 -3.21 1.78
C CYS A 29 1.43 -4.22 0.77
N SER A 30 1.28 -4.02 -0.54
CA SER A 30 1.71 -5.01 -1.55
C SER A 30 3.18 -5.37 -1.45
N ALA A 31 4.07 -4.38 -1.26
CA ALA A 31 5.51 -4.62 -1.11
C ALA A 31 5.84 -5.36 0.20
N ALA A 32 5.12 -5.08 1.29
CA ALA A 32 5.27 -5.78 2.57
C ALA A 32 4.85 -7.26 2.45
N HIS A 33 3.76 -7.55 1.75
CA HIS A 33 3.34 -8.92 1.44
C HIS A 33 4.34 -9.65 0.53
N ALA A 34 4.96 -8.93 -0.43
CA ALA A 34 6.04 -9.51 -1.23
C ALA A 34 7.25 -9.89 -0.36
N LEU A 35 7.63 -9.02 0.58
CA LEU A 35 8.70 -9.28 1.54
C LEU A 35 8.38 -10.50 2.42
N GLU A 36 7.17 -10.58 2.96
CA GLU A 36 6.73 -11.71 3.77
C GLU A 36 6.78 -13.03 3.00
N TYR A 37 6.28 -13.04 1.77
CA TYR A 37 6.35 -14.23 0.91
C TYR A 37 7.79 -14.66 0.64
N CYS A 38 8.67 -13.74 0.28
CA CYS A 38 10.09 -14.03 0.06
C CYS A 38 10.78 -14.55 1.33
N PHE A 39 10.47 -13.93 2.48
CA PHE A 39 10.97 -14.37 3.78
C PHE A 39 10.56 -15.81 4.10
N LEU A 40 9.27 -16.14 3.94
CA LEU A 40 8.76 -17.48 4.18
C LEU A 40 9.32 -18.50 3.19
N SER A 41 9.52 -18.13 1.92
CA SER A 41 10.10 -18.99 0.90
C SER A 41 11.56 -19.36 1.22
N VAL A 42 12.35 -18.40 1.67
CA VAL A 42 13.73 -18.66 2.10
C VAL A 42 13.76 -19.43 3.41
N LEU A 43 12.92 -19.04 4.38
CA LEU A 43 12.87 -19.69 5.70
C LEU A 43 12.46 -21.17 5.61
N SER A 44 11.55 -21.50 4.70
CA SER A 44 11.10 -22.88 4.47
C SER A 44 12.07 -23.72 3.63
N GLY A 45 13.14 -23.13 3.11
CA GLY A 45 14.06 -23.81 2.19
C GLY A 45 13.49 -24.05 0.79
N HIS A 46 12.35 -23.41 0.44
CA HIS A 46 11.80 -23.48 -0.91
C HIS A 46 12.75 -22.85 -1.94
N THR A 47 13.48 -21.83 -1.54
CA THR A 47 14.54 -21.20 -2.31
C THR A 47 15.65 -20.71 -1.37
N ASN A 48 16.90 -20.68 -1.84
CA ASN A 48 18.04 -20.18 -1.05
C ASN A 48 18.10 -18.65 -1.06
N ASN A 49 17.53 -18.02 -2.06
CA ASN A 49 17.46 -16.57 -2.15
C ASN A 49 16.19 -16.14 -2.91
N ALA A 50 15.77 -14.92 -2.65
CA ALA A 50 14.62 -14.31 -3.30
C ALA A 50 14.81 -12.79 -3.42
N ILE A 51 14.33 -12.20 -4.51
CA ILE A 51 14.26 -10.76 -4.68
C ILE A 51 12.81 -10.33 -4.46
N CYS A 52 12.59 -9.43 -3.52
CA CYS A 52 11.31 -8.75 -3.36
C CYS A 52 11.47 -7.28 -3.71
N GLY A 53 10.43 -6.68 -4.27
CA GLY A 53 10.46 -5.27 -4.61
C GLY A 53 9.07 -4.71 -4.84
N GLY A 54 9.01 -3.40 -4.94
CA GLY A 54 7.83 -2.65 -5.32
C GLY A 54 8.22 -1.44 -6.14
N SER A 55 7.33 -1.03 -7.00
CA SER A 55 7.43 0.24 -7.71
C SER A 55 6.06 0.90 -7.82
N GLU A 56 6.06 2.20 -7.79
CA GLU A 56 4.86 3.01 -7.92
C GLU A 56 5.12 4.16 -8.89
N LEU A 57 4.19 4.38 -9.80
CA LEU A 57 4.14 5.55 -10.66
C LEU A 57 2.84 6.29 -10.34
N PHE A 58 2.90 7.18 -9.35
CA PHE A 58 1.73 7.87 -8.81
C PHE A 58 1.49 9.24 -9.44
N SER A 59 2.51 9.88 -9.98
CA SER A 59 2.42 11.22 -10.58
C SER A 59 1.29 11.41 -11.60
N PRO A 60 0.89 10.42 -12.45
CA PRO A 60 -0.25 10.58 -13.33
C PRO A 60 -1.58 10.79 -12.60
N LEU A 61 -1.71 10.25 -11.37
CA LEU A 61 -2.91 10.37 -10.54
C LEU A 61 -2.96 11.69 -9.74
N LEU A 62 -1.87 12.46 -9.73
CA LEU A 62 -1.80 13.78 -9.08
C LEU A 62 -2.14 14.93 -10.03
N ARG A 63 -2.61 14.64 -11.23
CA ARG A 63 -3.00 15.67 -12.20
C ARG A 63 -4.26 16.38 -11.78
N SER A 64 -4.33 17.68 -12.03
CA SER A 64 -5.43 18.56 -11.61
C SER A 64 -6.82 18.10 -12.07
N ASN A 65 -6.92 17.52 -13.26
CA ASN A 65 -8.18 17.03 -13.81
C ASN A 65 -8.82 15.88 -12.99
N ILE A 66 -8.05 15.23 -12.12
CA ILE A 66 -8.57 14.18 -11.23
C ILE A 66 -9.26 14.79 -10.00
N PHE A 67 -8.98 16.06 -9.70
CA PHE A 67 -9.44 16.77 -8.51
C PHE A 67 -10.47 17.87 -8.84
N GLU A 68 -11.19 17.76 -9.97
CA GLU A 68 -12.15 18.79 -10.40
C GLU A 68 -13.29 19.02 -9.40
N GLU A 69 -13.78 17.96 -8.75
CA GLU A 69 -14.85 18.10 -7.76
C GLU A 69 -14.36 18.80 -6.49
N GLU A 70 -13.15 18.54 -6.05
CA GLU A 70 -12.53 19.26 -4.95
C GLU A 70 -12.33 20.74 -5.31
N TYR A 71 -11.94 21.04 -6.54
CA TYR A 71 -11.81 22.42 -7.00
C TYR A 71 -13.15 23.16 -7.04
N LYS A 72 -14.22 22.51 -7.47
CA LYS A 72 -15.59 23.10 -7.44
C LYS A 72 -16.05 23.39 -6.01
N ALA A 73 -15.54 22.67 -5.04
CA ALA A 73 -15.84 22.86 -3.61
C ALA A 73 -14.95 23.93 -2.93
N ILE A 74 -14.31 24.82 -3.68
CA ILE A 74 -13.34 25.81 -3.14
C ILE A 74 -13.93 26.70 -2.04
N SER A 75 -15.24 27.00 -2.11
CA SER A 75 -15.93 27.75 -1.05
C SER A 75 -15.97 26.99 0.28
N GLN A 76 -16.06 25.67 0.24
CA GLN A 76 -15.99 24.82 1.43
C GLN A 76 -14.57 24.80 1.99
N ILE A 77 -13.56 24.79 1.13
CA ILE A 77 -12.14 24.87 1.53
C ILE A 77 -11.85 26.21 2.19
N GLN A 78 -12.42 27.32 1.67
CA GLN A 78 -12.27 28.65 2.28
C GLN A 78 -12.95 28.73 3.65
N SER A 79 -14.07 28.06 3.85
CA SER A 79 -14.76 28.03 5.15
C SER A 79 -14.14 27.03 6.14
N ASN A 80 -13.50 25.96 5.64
CA ASN A 80 -12.82 24.95 6.44
C ASN A 80 -11.47 24.57 5.81
N PRO A 81 -10.39 25.32 6.08
CA PRO A 81 -9.05 25.04 5.50
C PRO A 81 -8.50 23.66 5.82
N TYR A 82 -9.01 22.97 6.84
CA TYR A 82 -8.58 21.64 7.22
C TYR A 82 -8.80 20.60 6.11
N ILE A 83 -9.83 20.79 5.28
CA ILE A 83 -10.09 19.94 4.11
C ILE A 83 -8.93 20.01 3.11
N ALA A 84 -8.36 21.19 2.89
CA ALA A 84 -7.20 21.35 2.02
C ALA A 84 -5.97 20.65 2.61
N PHE A 85 -5.75 20.77 3.92
CA PHE A 85 -4.65 20.09 4.62
C PHE A 85 -4.72 18.57 4.48
N GLU A 86 -5.88 17.96 4.63
CA GLU A 86 -6.06 16.52 4.41
C GLU A 86 -5.63 16.08 3.00
N LYS A 87 -6.01 16.86 1.98
CA LYS A 87 -5.66 16.56 0.58
C LYS A 87 -4.18 16.75 0.30
N ASP A 88 -3.58 17.80 0.82
CA ASP A 88 -2.14 18.05 0.68
C ASP A 88 -1.31 17.00 1.40
N PHE A 89 -1.74 16.56 2.57
CA PHE A 89 -1.08 15.47 3.29
C PHE A 89 -1.01 14.19 2.46
N LEU A 90 -2.09 13.82 1.78
CA LEU A 90 -2.10 12.66 0.88
C LEU A 90 -1.11 12.82 -0.28
N ARG A 91 -0.99 14.02 -0.84
CA ARG A 91 -0.01 14.31 -1.90
C ARG A 91 1.42 14.18 -1.43
N TRP A 92 1.72 14.57 -0.21
CA TRP A 92 3.07 14.44 0.36
C TRP A 92 3.45 13.00 0.66
N MET A 93 2.48 12.15 0.97
CA MET A 93 2.71 10.73 1.24
C MET A 93 2.97 9.90 -0.01
N LEU A 94 2.60 10.40 -1.20
CA LEU A 94 2.59 9.63 -2.43
C LEU A 94 3.59 10.20 -3.43
N SER A 95 4.44 9.35 -3.96
CA SER A 95 5.45 9.71 -4.95
C SER A 95 5.74 8.54 -5.89
N ASP A 96 6.37 8.85 -7.00
CA ASP A 96 6.97 7.84 -7.84
C ASP A 96 8.21 7.28 -7.16
N GLY A 97 8.41 5.98 -7.26
CA GLY A 97 9.55 5.33 -6.66
C GLY A 97 9.62 3.85 -6.95
N ALA A 98 10.79 3.27 -6.74
CA ALA A 98 11.01 1.84 -6.79
C ALA A 98 12.10 1.44 -5.80
N GLY A 99 11.97 0.25 -5.26
CA GLY A 99 12.96 -0.34 -4.37
C GLY A 99 12.89 -1.86 -4.38
N CYS A 100 14.01 -2.50 -4.07
CA CYS A 100 14.06 -3.94 -3.93
C CYS A 100 15.03 -4.35 -2.82
N ALA A 101 14.83 -5.56 -2.32
CA ALA A 101 15.72 -6.22 -1.37
C ALA A 101 16.00 -7.65 -1.82
N LEU A 102 17.24 -8.08 -1.65
CA LEU A 102 17.65 -9.48 -1.79
C LEU A 102 17.61 -10.15 -0.41
N LEU A 103 16.84 -11.22 -0.30
CA LEU A 103 16.82 -12.10 0.86
C LEU A 103 17.63 -13.35 0.53
N SER A 104 18.41 -13.84 1.50
CA SER A 104 19.20 -15.04 1.38
C SER A 104 19.18 -15.82 2.69
N ASP A 105 19.36 -17.13 2.63
CA ASP A 105 19.55 -18.02 3.78
C ASP A 105 20.91 -17.81 4.46
N MET A 106 21.88 -17.24 3.74
CA MET A 106 23.22 -16.95 4.23
C MET A 106 23.52 -15.45 4.24
N PRO A 107 24.21 -14.94 5.27
CA PRO A 107 24.66 -13.55 5.26
C PRO A 107 25.72 -13.34 4.17
N SER A 108 25.76 -12.13 3.60
CA SER A 108 26.84 -11.72 2.70
C SER A 108 28.09 -11.26 3.47
N ASP A 109 29.20 -11.10 2.76
CA ASP A 109 30.46 -10.57 3.34
C ASP A 109 30.35 -9.07 3.73
N GLY A 110 29.29 -8.38 3.29
CA GLY A 110 29.00 -7.00 3.63
C GLY A 110 28.03 -6.84 4.79
N ILE A 111 27.39 -5.66 4.86
CA ILE A 111 26.33 -5.39 5.85
C ILE A 111 25.11 -6.25 5.51
N SER A 112 24.72 -7.10 6.45
CA SER A 112 23.54 -7.94 6.36
C SER A 112 22.62 -7.70 7.56
N LEU A 113 21.32 -7.67 7.31
CA LEU A 113 20.29 -7.53 8.34
C LEU A 113 19.50 -8.85 8.44
N LYS A 114 19.38 -9.39 9.65
CA LYS A 114 18.59 -10.59 9.88
C LYS A 114 17.15 -10.21 10.20
N ILE A 115 16.21 -10.62 9.35
CA ILE A 115 14.78 -10.52 9.66
C ILE A 115 14.48 -11.53 10.77
N LYS A 116 13.95 -11.05 11.89
CA LYS A 116 13.59 -11.88 13.04
C LYS A 116 12.18 -12.43 12.92
N TRP A 117 11.26 -11.60 12.46
CA TRP A 117 9.84 -11.92 12.26
C TRP A 117 9.20 -10.93 11.32
N ILE A 118 8.13 -11.36 10.67
CA ILE A 118 7.20 -10.54 9.92
C ILE A 118 5.81 -11.01 10.32
N GLU A 119 4.91 -10.09 10.60
CA GLU A 119 3.51 -10.37 10.89
C GLU A 119 2.62 -9.39 10.13
N ALA A 120 1.57 -9.89 9.48
CA ALA A 120 0.53 -9.10 8.84
C ALA A 120 -0.80 -9.40 9.54
N VAL A 121 -1.51 -8.36 9.97
CA VAL A 121 -2.79 -8.48 10.67
C VAL A 121 -3.82 -7.59 10.02
N SER A 122 -5.01 -8.11 9.81
CA SER A 122 -6.17 -7.37 9.34
C SER A 122 -7.15 -7.14 10.47
N TYR A 123 -7.67 -5.94 10.57
CA TYR A 123 -8.76 -5.55 11.46
C TYR A 123 -10.06 -5.25 10.70
N ALA A 124 -10.19 -5.73 9.47
CA ALA A 124 -11.35 -5.51 8.61
C ALA A 124 -12.65 -6.16 9.13
N ASN A 125 -12.53 -7.05 10.13
CA ASN A 125 -13.67 -7.62 10.86
C ASN A 125 -14.22 -6.68 11.94
N GLU A 126 -13.46 -5.65 12.35
CA GLU A 126 -13.82 -4.73 13.43
C GLU A 126 -13.97 -3.30 12.97
N LEU A 127 -13.23 -2.92 11.92
CA LEU A 127 -13.11 -1.53 11.47
C LEU A 127 -13.53 -1.37 10.03
N ASP A 128 -14.17 -0.26 9.74
CA ASP A 128 -14.52 0.14 8.39
C ASP A 128 -13.30 0.48 7.54
N VAL A 129 -13.51 0.61 6.23
CA VAL A 129 -12.47 1.02 5.28
C VAL A 129 -11.99 2.44 5.61
N CYS A 130 -10.72 2.57 5.96
CA CYS A 130 -10.11 3.86 6.32
C CYS A 130 -9.51 4.61 5.13
N MET A 131 -9.20 3.92 4.04
CA MET A 131 -8.65 4.53 2.82
C MET A 131 -9.17 3.82 1.58
N SER A 132 -9.57 4.57 0.58
CA SER A 132 -10.06 4.01 -0.69
C SER A 132 -9.66 4.88 -1.89
N GLN A 133 -9.52 4.22 -3.04
CA GLN A 133 -9.33 4.84 -4.35
C GLN A 133 -10.07 4.01 -5.40
N GLY A 134 -10.73 4.67 -6.34
CA GLY A 134 -11.55 3.96 -7.34
C GLY A 134 -12.83 3.35 -6.77
N LEU A 135 -13.22 3.75 -5.56
CA LEU A 135 -14.42 3.33 -4.85
C LEU A 135 -15.20 4.55 -4.36
N GLN A 136 -16.50 4.44 -4.37
CA GLN A 136 -17.41 5.42 -3.79
C GLN A 136 -18.40 4.75 -2.85
N ASN A 137 -18.56 5.32 -1.66
CA ASN A 137 -19.63 4.91 -0.75
C ASN A 137 -20.91 5.67 -1.14
N THR A 138 -21.98 4.94 -1.31
CA THR A 138 -23.32 5.51 -1.56
C THR A 138 -23.96 5.96 -0.25
N ALA A 139 -25.03 6.77 -0.36
CA ALA A 139 -25.81 7.19 0.81
C ALA A 139 -26.44 5.99 1.57
N SER A 140 -26.60 4.84 0.91
CA SER A 140 -27.07 3.59 1.52
C SER A 140 -25.96 2.78 2.22
N GLY A 141 -24.71 3.24 2.17
CA GLY A 141 -23.56 2.52 2.75
C GLY A 141 -22.97 1.45 1.84
N GLU A 142 -23.46 1.33 0.61
CA GLU A 142 -22.90 0.39 -0.37
C GLU A 142 -21.68 0.97 -1.08
N TRP A 143 -20.70 0.13 -1.39
CA TRP A 143 -19.52 0.50 -2.14
C TRP A 143 -19.70 0.25 -3.64
N THR A 144 -19.55 1.29 -4.44
CA THR A 144 -19.56 1.20 -5.89
C THR A 144 -18.15 1.36 -6.45
N SER A 145 -17.70 0.40 -7.25
CA SER A 145 -16.40 0.45 -7.93
C SER A 145 -16.48 1.33 -9.19
N TRP A 146 -15.38 2.00 -9.52
CA TRP A 146 -15.23 2.74 -10.77
C TRP A 146 -15.60 1.91 -12.02
N LYS A 147 -15.44 0.59 -11.96
CA LYS A 147 -15.80 -0.33 -13.06
C LYS A 147 -17.31 -0.37 -13.33
N ALA A 148 -18.13 -0.10 -12.33
CA ALA A 148 -19.59 -0.05 -12.44
C ALA A 148 -20.10 1.36 -12.79
N MET A 149 -19.23 2.37 -12.88
CA MET A 149 -19.57 3.74 -13.17
C MET A 149 -19.31 4.08 -14.64
N ARG A 150 -20.01 5.08 -15.17
CA ARG A 150 -19.73 5.60 -16.51
C ARG A 150 -18.41 6.39 -16.50
N PRO A 151 -17.61 6.36 -17.58
CA PRO A 151 -16.33 7.09 -17.64
C PRO A 151 -16.47 8.60 -17.37
N VAL A 152 -17.58 9.23 -17.77
CA VAL A 152 -17.83 10.65 -17.50
C VAL A 152 -17.96 10.94 -16.00
N ASP A 153 -18.44 9.98 -15.22
CA ASP A 153 -18.62 10.14 -13.78
C ASP A 153 -17.30 9.99 -13.01
N TRP A 154 -16.27 9.42 -13.62
CA TRP A 154 -14.97 9.23 -12.96
C TRP A 154 -14.27 10.54 -12.60
N GLN A 155 -14.35 11.51 -13.51
CA GLN A 155 -13.78 12.85 -13.28
C GLN A 155 -14.69 13.70 -12.40
N THR A 156 -15.98 13.77 -12.76
CA THR A 156 -16.95 14.61 -12.06
C THR A 156 -17.15 14.24 -10.59
N GLN A 157 -16.86 12.99 -10.23
CA GLN A 157 -16.96 12.49 -8.85
C GLN A 157 -15.59 12.28 -8.18
N SER A 158 -14.51 12.69 -8.84
CA SER A 158 -13.13 12.52 -8.36
C SER A 158 -12.88 11.09 -7.84
N ILE A 159 -13.38 10.07 -8.55
CA ILE A 159 -13.38 8.68 -8.09
C ILE A 159 -11.96 8.14 -7.87
N PHE A 160 -10.97 8.67 -8.58
CA PHE A 160 -9.57 8.29 -8.45
C PHE A 160 -8.79 9.13 -7.43
N ALA A 161 -9.41 10.14 -6.83
CA ALA A 161 -8.83 10.81 -5.68
C ALA A 161 -8.80 9.83 -4.49
N ILE A 162 -7.72 9.86 -3.73
CA ILE A 162 -7.63 9.05 -2.51
C ILE A 162 -8.53 9.66 -1.45
N LYS A 163 -9.41 8.85 -0.91
CA LYS A 163 -10.30 9.20 0.20
C LYS A 163 -9.78 8.53 1.46
N GLN A 164 -9.65 9.29 2.53
CA GLN A 164 -9.09 8.81 3.79
C GLN A 164 -9.98 9.22 4.96
N ASN A 165 -10.23 8.29 5.87
CA ASN A 165 -10.87 8.55 7.16
C ASN A 165 -9.79 8.73 8.22
N ILE A 166 -9.31 9.96 8.38
CA ILE A 166 -8.24 10.30 9.33
C ILE A 166 -8.66 10.01 10.77
N LYS A 167 -9.93 10.25 11.11
CA LYS A 167 -10.44 9.98 12.45
C LYS A 167 -10.30 8.50 12.81
N LEU A 168 -10.73 7.61 11.90
CA LEU A 168 -10.61 6.16 12.10
C LEU A 168 -9.15 5.73 12.22
N LEU A 169 -8.26 6.30 11.40
CA LEU A 169 -6.83 6.01 11.47
C LEU A 169 -6.20 6.48 12.77
N ALA A 170 -6.51 7.69 13.23
CA ALA A 170 -5.93 8.26 14.45
C ALA A 170 -6.45 7.56 15.73
N GLU A 171 -7.75 7.30 15.80
CA GLU A 171 -8.38 6.73 17.00
C GLU A 171 -8.12 5.22 17.16
N TYR A 172 -8.13 4.48 16.06
CA TYR A 172 -8.03 3.02 16.12
C TYR A 172 -6.78 2.45 15.47
N GLY A 173 -6.36 2.99 14.33
CA GLY A 173 -5.23 2.46 13.56
C GLY A 173 -3.92 2.56 14.34
N VAL A 174 -3.68 3.69 15.01
CA VAL A 174 -2.47 3.90 15.84
C VAL A 174 -2.50 3.00 17.06
N GLU A 175 -3.61 2.97 17.81
CA GLU A 175 -3.75 2.15 19.01
C GLU A 175 -3.56 0.66 18.70
N LYS A 176 -4.27 0.13 17.70
CA LYS A 176 -4.15 -1.27 17.29
C LYS A 176 -2.73 -1.61 16.84
N SER A 177 -2.08 -0.73 16.08
CA SER A 177 -0.70 -0.93 15.64
C SER A 177 0.29 -0.97 16.80
N VAL A 178 0.18 -0.05 17.75
CA VAL A 178 1.06 0.00 18.94
C VAL A 178 0.87 -1.24 19.81
N LEU A 179 -0.36 -1.65 20.07
CA LEU A 179 -0.65 -2.86 20.83
C LEU A 179 -0.13 -4.11 20.14
N HIS A 180 -0.29 -4.20 18.82
CA HIS A 180 0.22 -5.33 18.04
C HIS A 180 1.75 -5.39 18.10
N ILE A 181 2.44 -4.28 17.87
CA ILE A 181 3.91 -4.21 17.96
C ILE A 181 4.37 -4.61 19.36
N ALA A 182 3.78 -4.07 20.41
CA ALA A 182 4.14 -4.38 21.79
C ALA A 182 3.98 -5.88 22.12
N ASN A 183 2.90 -6.50 21.65
CA ASN A 183 2.65 -7.92 21.84
C ASN A 183 3.63 -8.79 21.04
N SER A 184 3.91 -8.44 19.79
CA SER A 184 4.87 -9.13 18.94
C SER A 184 6.29 -9.04 19.51
N CYS A 185 6.70 -7.88 20.02
CA CYS A 185 7.99 -7.74 20.68
C CYS A 185 8.12 -8.65 21.92
N LYS A 186 7.09 -8.74 22.75
CA LYS A 186 7.05 -9.67 23.89
C LYS A 186 7.15 -11.13 23.45
N LYS A 187 6.36 -11.51 22.45
CA LYS A 187 6.33 -12.86 21.87
C LYS A 187 7.70 -13.28 21.35
N HIS A 188 8.41 -12.36 20.68
CA HIS A 188 9.72 -12.61 20.11
C HIS A 188 10.90 -12.23 21.01
N GLN A 189 10.65 -11.94 22.28
CA GLN A 189 11.64 -11.59 23.32
C GLN A 189 12.58 -10.45 22.90
N LEU A 190 12.02 -9.44 22.22
CA LEU A 190 12.74 -8.24 21.84
C LEU A 190 12.60 -7.17 22.93
N ASN A 191 13.75 -6.73 23.46
CA ASN A 191 13.80 -5.59 24.37
C ASN A 191 14.20 -4.36 23.57
N PHE A 192 13.37 -3.31 23.64
CA PHE A 192 13.81 -1.99 23.24
C PHE A 192 14.62 -1.39 24.38
N ALA A 193 15.91 -1.19 24.15
CA ALA A 193 16.78 -0.44 25.05
C ALA A 193 16.52 1.06 24.90
#